data_f70926e802851d3e0eea2bfa291bd1e5
#
_entry.id   f70926e802851d3e0eea2bfa291bd1e5
#
_cell.length_a   1.000
_cell.length_b   1.000
_cell.length_c   1.000
_cell.angle_alpha   90.00
_cell.angle_beta   90.00
_cell.angle_gamma   90.00
#
_symmetry.space_group_name_H-M   'P 1'
#
loop_
_entity.id
_entity.type
_entity.pdbx_description
1 polymer ?
#
loop_
_entity_poly.entity_id
_entity_poly.type
_entity_poly.pdbx_seq_one_letter_code
_entity_poly.pdbx_strand_id
1 'polypeptide(L)'
;MLEIGNVYGHGFDRARLAEIERAGFSLRPETSHYAGAQLCRFLDFEDGPALELIEVADEKAYLDFVPKGMKPYCPGVSLVVPDYAERELADFERKYEEWQPYSLHVNYDGSKEPRKFGWNYLNFERPVIRDTFLWLTRLDEPRPRRSLIPRHPNGAQGVVSLVFDVPEEGLERLARLAETKLAQGALDINGVKVYSRDALEVMPVPGEKTFPLRAIVVEADRIDSFAEGWKETEIVSFRSRPAARIRTNDLSWDILVARP
;
A
#
# COMPACT_ATOMS: atom_id res chain seq x y z
N MET A 1 -12.47 6.79 13.27
CA MET A 1 -12.56 6.75 11.79
C MET A 1 -11.44 5.86 11.28
N LEU A 2 -11.72 4.99 10.32
CA LEU A 2 -10.68 4.18 9.67
C LEU A 2 -9.80 5.03 8.77
N GLU A 3 -8.53 4.69 8.68
CA GLU A 3 -7.62 5.24 7.70
C GLU A 3 -6.80 4.13 7.06
N ILE A 4 -6.39 4.30 5.80
CA ILE A 4 -5.45 3.39 5.16
C ILE A 4 -4.07 3.66 5.73
N GLY A 5 -3.48 2.64 6.36
CA GLY A 5 -2.23 2.76 7.08
C GLY A 5 -1.00 2.50 6.24
N ASN A 6 -1.05 1.41 5.52
CA ASN A 6 0.05 0.90 4.73
C ASN A 6 -0.50 0.14 3.53
N VAL A 7 0.18 0.21 2.39
CA VAL A 7 -0.09 -0.62 1.22
C VAL A 7 1.21 -1.29 0.81
N TYR A 8 1.25 -2.62 0.85
CA TYR A 8 2.45 -3.32 0.44
C TYR A 8 2.30 -4.07 -0.88
N GLY A 9 3.44 -4.29 -1.54
CA GLY A 9 3.57 -5.14 -2.72
C GLY A 9 4.89 -5.88 -2.73
N HIS A 10 4.95 -6.96 -3.49
CA HIS A 10 6.11 -7.84 -3.60
C HIS A 10 6.85 -7.69 -4.93
N GLY A 11 8.06 -8.24 -5.01
CA GLY A 11 8.86 -8.25 -6.23
C GLY A 11 9.66 -6.97 -6.46
N PHE A 12 9.97 -6.25 -5.40
CA PHE A 12 10.79 -5.04 -5.43
C PHE A 12 12.26 -5.38 -5.13
N ASP A 13 12.95 -5.96 -6.11
CA ASP A 13 14.39 -6.19 -6.03
C ASP A 13 15.21 -4.89 -6.03
N ARG A 14 16.52 -5.01 -5.80
CA ARG A 14 17.44 -3.85 -5.76
C ARG A 14 17.41 -3.01 -7.04
N ALA A 15 17.24 -3.65 -8.21
CA ALA A 15 17.21 -2.93 -9.47
C ALA A 15 15.96 -2.05 -9.55
N ARG A 16 14.81 -2.61 -9.18
CA ARG A 16 13.53 -1.90 -9.15
C ARG A 16 13.50 -0.79 -8.09
N LEU A 17 14.06 -1.03 -6.91
CA LEU A 17 14.20 -0.01 -5.89
C LEU A 17 15.08 1.17 -6.36
N ALA A 18 16.21 0.90 -7.02
CA ALA A 18 17.06 1.93 -7.59
C ALA A 18 16.37 2.74 -8.69
N GLU A 19 15.43 2.15 -9.43
CA GLU A 19 14.61 2.85 -10.39
C GLU A 19 13.64 3.82 -9.69
N ILE A 20 12.98 3.40 -8.62
CA ILE A 20 12.09 4.24 -7.81
C ILE A 20 12.87 5.44 -7.22
N GLU A 21 14.09 5.22 -6.72
CA GLU A 21 14.94 6.31 -6.24
C GLU A 21 15.35 7.27 -7.38
N ARG A 22 15.67 6.75 -8.57
CA ARG A 22 15.95 7.59 -9.75
C ARG A 22 14.74 8.41 -10.20
N ALA A 23 13.53 7.91 -10.00
CA ALA A 23 12.29 8.67 -10.21
C ALA A 23 12.07 9.77 -9.15
N GLY A 24 13.03 9.97 -8.24
CA GLY A 24 13.02 11.04 -7.26
C GLY A 24 12.21 10.73 -6.01
N PHE A 25 11.93 9.46 -5.74
CA PHE A 25 11.37 9.06 -4.45
C PHE A 25 12.49 8.82 -3.42
N SER A 26 12.29 9.29 -2.20
CA SER A 26 13.16 9.00 -1.05
C SER A 26 12.68 7.73 -0.37
N LEU A 27 13.49 6.67 -0.40
CA LEU A 27 13.20 5.42 0.29
C LEU A 27 13.77 5.44 1.71
N ARG A 28 13.01 4.94 2.68
CA ARG A 28 13.54 4.64 4.02
C ARG A 28 14.62 3.55 3.89
N PRO A 29 15.65 3.55 4.75
CA PRO A 29 16.60 2.46 4.82
C PRO A 29 15.93 1.11 4.98
N GLU A 30 16.58 0.07 4.44
CA GLU A 30 16.07 -1.30 4.45
C GLU A 30 15.83 -1.81 5.87
N THR A 31 14.70 -2.47 6.05
CA THR A 31 14.34 -3.22 7.26
C THR A 31 14.12 -4.69 6.91
N SER A 32 14.38 -5.56 7.87
CA SER A 32 14.19 -7.00 7.70
C SER A 32 13.02 -7.49 8.53
N HIS A 33 12.13 -8.26 7.94
CA HIS A 33 10.96 -8.84 8.58
C HIS A 33 10.99 -10.37 8.49
N TYR A 34 10.23 -11.03 9.36
CA TYR A 34 10.08 -12.49 9.40
C TYR A 34 11.42 -13.23 9.42
N ALA A 35 12.27 -12.87 10.39
CA ALA A 35 13.60 -13.47 10.57
C ALA A 35 14.50 -13.40 9.32
N GLY A 36 14.33 -12.37 8.47
CA GLY A 36 15.11 -12.17 7.26
C GLY A 36 14.46 -12.67 5.98
N ALA A 37 13.29 -13.29 6.06
CA ALA A 37 12.58 -13.78 4.87
C ALA A 37 12.15 -12.65 3.92
N GLN A 38 11.90 -11.46 4.47
CA GLN A 38 11.53 -10.27 3.71
C GLN A 38 12.47 -9.11 4.01
N LEU A 39 12.86 -8.40 2.96
CA LEU A 39 13.55 -7.11 3.02
C LEU A 39 12.57 -6.04 2.57
N CYS A 40 12.34 -5.03 3.39
CA CYS A 40 11.32 -4.03 3.17
C CYS A 40 11.93 -2.63 3.07
N ARG A 41 11.49 -1.86 2.08
CA ARG A 41 11.76 -0.43 1.95
C ARG A 41 10.43 0.31 1.95
N PHE A 42 10.40 1.47 2.54
CA PHE A 42 9.18 2.26 2.67
C PHE A 42 9.30 3.58 1.92
N LEU A 43 8.18 3.95 1.28
CA LEU A 43 7.90 5.31 0.83
C LEU A 43 6.89 5.89 1.82
N ASP A 44 7.33 6.81 2.65
CA ASP A 44 6.45 7.52 3.57
C ASP A 44 6.11 8.90 3.00
N PHE A 45 4.85 9.27 3.07
CA PHE A 45 4.35 10.54 2.55
C PHE A 45 3.82 11.43 3.68
N GLU A 46 3.72 12.73 3.40
CA GLU A 46 3.09 13.68 4.32
C GLU A 46 1.61 13.33 4.51
N ASP A 47 0.95 12.88 3.45
CA ASP A 47 -0.47 12.52 3.44
C ASP A 47 -0.72 11.10 2.88
N GLY A 48 -1.73 10.43 3.44
CA GLY A 48 -2.11 9.08 3.04
C GLY A 48 -1.24 7.97 3.62
N PRO A 49 -1.38 6.74 3.10
CA PRO A 49 -0.67 5.56 3.56
C PRO A 49 0.80 5.55 3.14
N ALA A 50 1.64 4.87 3.90
CA ALA A 50 2.96 4.46 3.45
C ALA A 50 2.86 3.35 2.39
N LEU A 51 3.82 3.31 1.47
CA LEU A 51 3.99 2.17 0.56
C LEU A 51 5.16 1.32 1.04
N GLU A 52 4.92 0.03 1.20
CA GLU A 52 5.93 -0.94 1.60
C GLU A 52 6.31 -1.81 0.40
N LEU A 53 7.56 -1.73 0.02
CA LEU A 53 8.16 -2.37 -1.14
C LEU A 53 8.95 -3.58 -0.64
N ILE A 54 8.47 -4.79 -0.96
CA ILE A 54 8.96 -6.04 -0.38
C ILE A 54 9.77 -6.83 -1.41
N GLU A 55 11.02 -7.14 -1.05
CA GLU A 55 11.83 -8.20 -1.66
C GLU A 55 11.72 -9.46 -0.79
N VAL A 56 11.38 -10.60 -1.39
CA VAL A 56 11.42 -11.89 -0.71
C VAL A 56 12.84 -12.45 -0.82
N ALA A 57 13.57 -12.40 0.27
CA ALA A 57 14.98 -12.83 0.34
C ALA A 57 15.14 -14.33 0.57
N ASP A 58 14.18 -14.95 1.29
CA ASP A 58 14.10 -16.41 1.49
C ASP A 58 12.66 -16.86 1.22
N GLU A 59 12.45 -17.41 0.03
CA GLU A 59 11.12 -17.85 -0.43
C GLU A 59 10.52 -18.93 0.48
N LYS A 60 11.33 -19.90 0.90
CA LYS A 60 10.85 -20.98 1.76
C LYS A 60 10.38 -20.44 3.11
N ALA A 61 11.20 -19.63 3.75
CA ALA A 61 10.84 -19.02 5.01
C ALA A 61 9.62 -18.08 4.86
N TYR A 62 9.55 -17.32 3.76
CA TYR A 62 8.39 -16.48 3.47
C TYR A 62 7.09 -17.28 3.36
N LEU A 63 7.10 -18.40 2.61
CA LEU A 63 5.91 -19.25 2.42
C LEU A 63 5.40 -19.85 3.74
N ASP A 64 6.29 -20.10 4.71
CA ASP A 64 5.91 -20.57 6.05
C ASP A 64 5.13 -19.49 6.85
N PHE A 65 5.29 -18.21 6.52
CA PHE A 65 4.59 -17.08 7.16
C PHE A 65 3.29 -16.67 6.44
N VAL A 66 3.08 -17.10 5.20
CA VAL A 66 1.85 -16.75 4.47
C VAL A 66 0.64 -17.32 5.20
N PRO A 67 -0.35 -16.49 5.58
CA PRO A 67 -1.54 -16.97 6.25
C PRO A 67 -2.28 -18.04 5.45
N LYS A 68 -2.74 -19.08 6.15
CA LYS A 68 -3.45 -20.18 5.51
C LYS A 68 -4.67 -19.68 4.73
N GLY A 69 -4.76 -20.07 3.47
CA GLY A 69 -5.85 -19.67 2.57
C GLY A 69 -5.58 -18.38 1.78
N MET A 70 -4.44 -17.73 2.01
CA MET A 70 -4.00 -16.61 1.19
C MET A 70 -3.10 -17.08 0.04
N LYS A 71 -3.16 -16.34 -1.07
CA LYS A 71 -2.21 -16.52 -2.15
C LYS A 71 -0.87 -15.88 -1.76
N PRO A 72 0.26 -16.58 -1.94
CA PRO A 72 1.58 -15.96 -1.80
C PRO A 72 1.70 -14.73 -2.70
N TYR A 73 2.50 -13.77 -2.26
CA TYR A 73 2.79 -12.52 -2.98
C TYR A 73 1.60 -11.60 -3.25
N CYS A 74 0.40 -11.87 -2.72
CA CYS A 74 -0.70 -10.94 -2.88
C CYS A 74 -0.36 -9.59 -2.23
N PRO A 75 -0.81 -8.48 -2.83
CA PRO A 75 -0.66 -7.16 -2.22
C PRO A 75 -1.51 -7.06 -0.95
N GLY A 76 -1.13 -6.15 -0.06
CA GLY A 76 -1.88 -5.94 1.15
C GLY A 76 -2.21 -4.48 1.45
N VAL A 77 -3.29 -4.29 2.19
CA VAL A 77 -3.76 -2.99 2.65
C VAL A 77 -4.08 -3.07 4.13
N SER A 78 -3.40 -2.28 4.95
CA SER A 78 -3.76 -2.13 6.35
C SER A 78 -4.74 -0.99 6.56
N LEU A 79 -5.74 -1.23 7.39
CA LEU A 79 -6.65 -0.20 7.88
C LEU A 79 -6.33 0.04 9.35
N VAL A 80 -5.90 1.25 9.68
CA VAL A 80 -5.62 1.64 11.06
C VAL A 80 -6.92 2.01 11.76
N VAL A 81 -7.10 1.45 12.94
CA VAL A 81 -8.24 1.68 13.83
C VAL A 81 -7.76 2.13 15.19
N PRO A 82 -8.44 3.08 15.84
CA PRO A 82 -8.07 3.49 17.19
C PRO A 82 -8.31 2.39 18.22
N ASP A 83 -9.39 1.64 18.12
CA ASP A 83 -9.70 0.48 18.94
C ASP A 83 -10.58 -0.55 18.21
N TYR A 84 -10.25 -1.84 18.37
CA TYR A 84 -11.06 -2.93 17.80
C TYR A 84 -12.29 -3.26 18.65
N ALA A 85 -12.19 -3.09 19.97
CA ALA A 85 -13.23 -3.51 20.91
C ALA A 85 -14.51 -2.67 20.75
N GLU A 86 -14.37 -1.43 20.28
CA GLU A 86 -15.49 -0.51 20.08
C GLU A 86 -16.21 -0.74 18.73
N ARG A 87 -15.66 -1.57 17.83
CA ARG A 87 -16.25 -1.82 16.52
C ARG A 87 -17.13 -3.06 16.55
N GLU A 88 -18.37 -2.89 16.12
CA GLU A 88 -19.23 -4.00 15.76
C GLU A 88 -18.74 -4.62 14.44
N LEU A 89 -17.83 -5.58 14.54
CA LEU A 89 -17.40 -6.39 13.40
C LEU A 89 -18.25 -7.67 13.27
N ALA A 90 -19.51 -7.60 13.67
CA ALA A 90 -20.40 -8.77 13.77
C ALA A 90 -20.58 -9.48 12.42
N ASP A 91 -20.58 -8.72 11.32
CA ASP A 91 -20.76 -9.26 9.96
C ASP A 91 -19.49 -9.81 9.31
N PHE A 92 -18.37 -9.77 10.03
CA PHE A 92 -17.09 -10.22 9.49
C PHE A 92 -16.59 -11.44 10.27
N GLU A 93 -16.35 -12.52 9.56
CA GLU A 93 -15.55 -13.63 10.08
C GLU A 93 -14.13 -13.13 10.32
N ARG A 94 -13.63 -13.27 11.53
CA ARG A 94 -12.37 -12.64 11.96
C ARG A 94 -11.48 -13.60 12.70
N LYS A 95 -10.18 -13.46 12.48
CA LYS A 95 -9.14 -14.09 13.27
C LYS A 95 -8.30 -12.99 13.89
N TYR A 96 -8.28 -12.95 15.22
CA TYR A 96 -7.42 -12.02 15.96
C TYR A 96 -6.03 -12.62 16.09
N GLU A 97 -5.03 -11.85 15.78
CA GLU A 97 -3.64 -12.19 16.04
C GLU A 97 -2.96 -11.02 16.74
N GLU A 98 -2.40 -11.29 17.90
CA GLU A 98 -1.52 -10.37 18.60
C GLU A 98 -0.08 -10.73 18.24
N TRP A 99 0.62 -9.78 17.65
CA TRP A 99 2.00 -9.96 17.27
C TRP A 99 2.84 -8.82 17.83
N GLN A 100 3.92 -9.16 18.52
CA GLN A 100 4.89 -8.20 19.03
C GLN A 100 6.27 -8.49 18.42
N PRO A 101 6.52 -8.11 17.17
CA PRO A 101 7.84 -8.28 16.62
C PRO A 101 8.79 -7.25 17.23
N TYR A 102 9.97 -7.71 17.58
CA TYR A 102 11.09 -6.80 17.70
C TYR A 102 11.47 -6.38 16.27
N SER A 103 11.07 -5.22 15.82
CA SER A 103 11.62 -4.63 14.61
C SER A 103 12.68 -3.61 15.00
N LEU A 104 13.80 -3.69 14.31
CA LEU A 104 14.79 -2.65 14.36
C LEU A 104 14.27 -1.50 13.48
N HIS A 105 13.77 -0.44 14.08
CA HIS A 105 13.38 0.73 13.32
C HIS A 105 14.63 1.45 12.80
N VAL A 106 14.70 1.62 11.50
CA VAL A 106 15.76 2.39 10.85
C VAL A 106 15.16 3.73 10.40
N ASN A 107 15.62 4.82 10.97
CA ASN A 107 15.22 6.17 10.60
C ASN A 107 15.83 6.57 9.24
N TYR A 108 15.32 7.63 8.63
CA TYR A 108 15.84 8.16 7.36
C TYR A 108 17.32 8.57 7.39
N ASP A 109 17.82 8.96 8.55
CA ASP A 109 19.26 9.28 8.77
C ASP A 109 20.14 8.03 8.98
N GLY A 110 19.54 6.83 8.91
CA GLY A 110 20.21 5.56 9.13
C GLY A 110 20.42 5.21 10.61
N SER A 111 19.98 6.04 11.55
CA SER A 111 20.00 5.71 12.97
C SER A 111 19.06 4.53 13.25
N LYS A 112 19.49 3.65 14.15
CA LYS A 112 18.76 2.43 14.52
C LYS A 112 18.24 2.58 15.92
N GLU A 113 16.93 2.59 16.05
CA GLU A 113 16.28 2.56 17.36
C GLU A 113 15.62 1.19 17.56
N PRO A 114 16.00 0.47 18.60
CA PRO A 114 15.25 -0.72 18.99
C PRO A 114 13.88 -0.25 19.53
N ARG A 115 12.87 -0.27 18.67
CA ARG A 115 11.49 -0.01 19.10
C ARG A 115 10.79 -1.34 19.28
N LYS A 116 10.18 -1.51 20.44
CA LYS A 116 9.13 -2.46 20.64
C LYS A 116 7.89 -1.89 19.96
N PHE A 117 7.67 -2.22 18.70
CA PHE A 117 6.38 -1.94 18.10
C PHE A 117 5.42 -3.03 18.58
N GLY A 118 4.54 -2.66 19.51
CA GLY A 118 3.32 -3.39 19.69
C GLY A 118 2.36 -2.91 18.60
N TRP A 119 2.03 -3.75 17.68
CA TRP A 119 0.81 -3.59 16.93
C TRP A 119 -0.04 -4.83 17.11
N ASN A 120 -1.30 -4.61 17.33
CA ASN A 120 -2.28 -5.66 17.28
C ASN A 120 -2.88 -5.65 15.90
N TYR A 121 -3.06 -6.80 15.29
CA TYR A 121 -3.76 -6.87 14.03
C TYR A 121 -4.85 -7.93 14.05
N LEU A 122 -5.88 -7.66 13.29
CA LEU A 122 -7.01 -8.53 13.11
C LEU A 122 -7.12 -8.89 11.63
N ASN A 123 -6.99 -10.17 11.36
CA ASN A 123 -7.18 -10.74 10.05
C ASN A 123 -8.62 -11.21 9.85
N PHE A 124 -9.04 -11.28 8.60
CA PHE A 124 -10.33 -11.84 8.21
C PHE A 124 -10.15 -13.26 7.67
N GLU A 125 -11.01 -14.18 8.08
CA GLU A 125 -11.00 -15.56 7.57
C GLU A 125 -11.25 -15.63 6.06
N ARG A 126 -12.10 -14.71 5.55
CA ARG A 126 -12.34 -14.54 4.12
C ARG A 126 -11.81 -13.17 3.68
N PRO A 127 -11.12 -13.10 2.54
CA PRO A 127 -10.64 -11.83 2.01
C PRO A 127 -11.78 -10.81 1.89
N VAL A 128 -11.56 -9.58 2.36
CA VAL A 128 -12.50 -8.46 2.19
C VAL A 128 -12.55 -8.03 0.72
N ILE A 129 -11.39 -8.01 0.07
CA ILE A 129 -11.24 -7.88 -1.38
C ILE A 129 -10.55 -9.14 -1.87
N ARG A 130 -11.07 -9.75 -2.93
CA ARG A 130 -10.50 -10.97 -3.51
C ARG A 130 -9.01 -10.79 -3.81
N ASP A 131 -8.20 -11.80 -3.47
CA ASP A 131 -6.77 -11.86 -3.75
C ASP A 131 -5.99 -10.61 -3.26
N THR A 132 -6.45 -9.99 -2.17
CA THR A 132 -5.79 -8.88 -1.49
C THR A 132 -5.80 -9.16 0.01
N PHE A 133 -4.64 -9.07 0.64
CA PHE A 133 -4.56 -9.15 2.10
C PHE A 133 -5.01 -7.84 2.73
N LEU A 134 -6.12 -7.87 3.43
CA LEU A 134 -6.60 -6.72 4.16
C LEU A 134 -6.70 -7.07 5.64
N TRP A 135 -6.15 -6.21 6.48
CA TRP A 135 -6.20 -6.38 7.93
C TRP A 135 -6.45 -5.05 8.65
N LEU A 136 -6.99 -5.16 9.86
CA LEU A 136 -7.08 -4.03 10.76
C LEU A 136 -5.83 -3.98 11.64
N THR A 137 -5.31 -2.79 11.86
CA THR A 137 -4.16 -2.54 12.72
C THR A 137 -4.50 -1.50 13.77
N ARG A 138 -4.19 -1.80 15.03
CA ARG A 138 -4.09 -0.82 16.10
C ARG A 138 -2.61 -0.59 16.39
N LEU A 139 -2.20 0.66 16.34
CA LEU A 139 -0.84 1.05 16.66
C LEU A 139 -0.76 1.46 18.12
N ASP A 140 0.19 0.93 18.88
CA ASP A 140 0.43 1.32 20.28
C ASP A 140 1.06 2.71 20.38
N GLU A 141 1.77 3.15 19.33
CA GLU A 141 2.34 4.48 19.23
C GLU A 141 1.82 5.22 18.00
N PRO A 142 1.62 6.53 18.07
CA PRO A 142 1.27 7.32 16.90
C PRO A 142 2.37 7.19 15.84
N ARG A 143 1.96 7.26 14.57
CA ARG A 143 2.89 7.28 13.45
C ARG A 143 3.99 8.34 13.65
N PRO A 144 5.16 8.14 13.06
CA PRO A 144 6.23 9.15 13.06
C PRO A 144 5.66 10.51 12.67
N ARG A 145 6.09 11.56 13.37
CA ARG A 145 5.64 12.92 13.05
C ARG A 145 5.95 13.22 11.60
N ARG A 146 5.01 13.81 10.88
CA ARG A 146 5.17 14.26 9.48
C ARG A 146 6.48 15.03 9.25
N SER A 147 6.94 15.79 10.25
CA SER A 147 8.20 16.55 10.19
C SER A 147 9.47 15.70 10.04
N LEU A 148 9.38 14.39 10.27
CA LEU A 148 10.51 13.45 10.09
C LEU A 148 10.50 12.78 8.72
N ILE A 149 9.45 12.97 7.92
CA ILE A 149 9.34 12.41 6.58
C ILE A 149 10.09 13.36 5.63
N PRO A 150 11.10 12.88 4.90
CA PRO A 150 11.82 13.73 3.96
C PRO A 150 10.89 14.08 2.78
N ARG A 151 11.04 15.30 2.28
CA ARG A 151 10.40 15.67 1.02
C ARG A 151 10.98 14.85 -0.12
N HIS A 152 10.11 14.29 -0.94
CA HIS A 152 10.54 13.61 -2.14
C HIS A 152 11.05 14.63 -3.19
N PRO A 153 12.25 14.43 -3.77
CA PRO A 153 12.78 15.33 -4.80
C PRO A 153 11.86 15.58 -5.98
N ASN A 154 11.01 14.61 -6.31
CA ASN A 154 10.01 14.69 -7.37
C ASN A 154 8.73 15.45 -6.98
N GLY A 155 8.64 15.96 -5.76
CA GLY A 155 7.46 16.69 -5.27
C GLY A 155 6.27 15.82 -4.91
N ALA A 156 6.45 14.51 -4.75
CA ALA A 156 5.39 13.60 -4.30
C ALA A 156 4.97 13.96 -2.87
N GLN A 157 3.65 14.11 -2.67
CA GLN A 157 3.06 14.60 -1.42
C GLN A 157 2.33 13.48 -0.66
N GLY A 158 1.58 12.64 -1.36
CA GLY A 158 0.78 11.63 -0.73
C GLY A 158 0.13 10.64 -1.67
N VAL A 159 -0.35 9.55 -1.09
CA VAL A 159 -1.20 8.60 -1.80
C VAL A 159 -2.64 9.09 -1.72
N VAL A 160 -3.24 9.34 -2.88
CA VAL A 160 -4.61 9.85 -2.97
C VAL A 160 -5.62 8.82 -3.47
N SER A 161 -5.15 7.75 -4.10
CA SER A 161 -6.08 6.71 -4.56
C SER A 161 -5.45 5.32 -4.67
N LEU A 162 -6.30 4.31 -4.51
CA LEU A 162 -6.04 2.91 -4.86
C LEU A 162 -6.99 2.49 -5.98
N VAL A 163 -6.48 1.73 -6.96
CA VAL A 163 -7.26 1.26 -8.11
C VAL A 163 -7.28 -0.25 -8.14
N PHE A 164 -8.47 -0.82 -8.03
CA PHE A 164 -8.70 -2.27 -8.05
C PHE A 164 -9.41 -2.70 -9.33
N ASP A 165 -8.93 -3.75 -9.96
CA ASP A 165 -9.60 -4.44 -11.07
C ASP A 165 -10.60 -5.47 -10.51
N VAL A 166 -11.59 -4.95 -9.84
CA VAL A 166 -12.76 -5.70 -9.35
C VAL A 166 -14.02 -4.94 -9.74
N PRO A 167 -15.15 -5.62 -9.91
CA PRO A 167 -16.44 -4.92 -10.09
C PRO A 167 -16.83 -4.17 -8.81
N GLU A 168 -17.81 -3.27 -8.89
CA GLU A 168 -18.24 -2.45 -7.74
C GLU A 168 -18.60 -3.31 -6.52
N GLU A 169 -19.29 -4.44 -6.73
CA GLU A 169 -19.66 -5.38 -5.68
C GLU A 169 -18.45 -5.96 -4.93
N GLY A 170 -17.28 -6.00 -5.59
CA GLY A 170 -16.01 -6.42 -4.97
C GLY A 170 -15.52 -5.49 -3.88
N LEU A 171 -16.00 -4.25 -3.81
CA LEU A 171 -15.68 -3.26 -2.79
C LEU A 171 -16.76 -3.12 -1.69
N GLU A 172 -17.92 -3.75 -1.81
CA GLU A 172 -19.01 -3.61 -0.84
C GLU A 172 -18.61 -4.01 0.58
N ARG A 173 -17.82 -5.08 0.72
CA ARG A 173 -17.34 -5.51 2.05
C ARG A 173 -16.39 -4.49 2.65
N LEU A 174 -15.51 -3.88 1.83
CA LEU A 174 -14.63 -2.81 2.28
C LEU A 174 -15.44 -1.57 2.69
N ALA A 175 -16.44 -1.19 1.91
CA ALA A 175 -17.32 -0.07 2.21
C ALA A 175 -18.03 -0.24 3.56
N ARG A 176 -18.57 -1.44 3.83
CA ARG A 176 -19.20 -1.77 5.14
C ARG A 176 -18.18 -1.73 6.26
N LEU A 177 -16.98 -2.31 6.05
CA LEU A 177 -15.91 -2.30 7.05
C LEU A 177 -15.45 -0.89 7.38
N ALA A 178 -15.32 -0.04 6.38
CA ALA A 178 -14.91 1.36 6.54
C ALA A 178 -16.06 2.28 6.97
N GLU A 179 -17.29 1.76 7.09
CA GLU A 179 -18.49 2.54 7.41
C GLU A 179 -18.67 3.74 6.46
N THR A 180 -18.29 3.54 5.20
CA THR A 180 -18.37 4.56 4.16
C THR A 180 -19.32 4.15 3.04
N LYS A 181 -19.77 5.13 2.28
CA LYS A 181 -20.70 4.90 1.18
C LYS A 181 -19.92 4.56 -0.10
N LEU A 182 -20.24 3.41 -0.68
CA LEU A 182 -19.84 3.08 -2.04
C LEU A 182 -20.78 3.80 -3.02
N ALA A 183 -20.24 4.59 -3.92
CA ALA A 183 -21.02 5.34 -4.90
C ALA A 183 -20.26 5.35 -6.24
N GLN A 184 -20.95 4.89 -7.29
CA GLN A 184 -20.39 4.83 -8.65
C GLN A 184 -19.03 4.09 -8.69
N GLY A 185 -18.93 2.96 -7.99
CA GLY A 185 -17.73 2.13 -7.94
C GLY A 185 -16.54 2.73 -7.16
N ALA A 186 -16.76 3.81 -6.40
CA ALA A 186 -15.74 4.45 -5.59
C ALA A 186 -16.17 4.63 -4.14
N LEU A 187 -15.21 4.55 -3.22
CA LEU A 187 -15.40 4.89 -1.81
C LEU A 187 -14.25 5.77 -1.32
N ASP A 188 -14.50 6.50 -0.24
CA ASP A 188 -13.52 7.37 0.42
C ASP A 188 -13.18 6.83 1.80
N ILE A 189 -11.91 6.58 2.04
CA ILE A 189 -11.42 6.17 3.35
C ILE A 189 -10.46 7.25 3.83
N ASN A 190 -10.99 8.20 4.60
CA ASN A 190 -10.24 9.31 5.19
C ASN A 190 -9.37 10.07 4.17
N GLY A 191 -9.96 10.45 3.03
CA GLY A 191 -9.30 11.23 1.97
C GLY A 191 -8.63 10.39 0.89
N VAL A 192 -8.44 9.09 1.10
CA VAL A 192 -7.93 8.19 0.06
C VAL A 192 -9.09 7.56 -0.70
N LYS A 193 -9.17 7.82 -2.00
CA LYS A 193 -10.20 7.23 -2.87
C LYS A 193 -9.83 5.80 -3.25
N VAL A 194 -10.78 4.88 -3.12
CA VAL A 194 -10.61 3.50 -3.60
C VAL A 194 -11.58 3.28 -4.74
N TYR A 195 -11.05 2.96 -5.91
CA TYR A 195 -11.81 2.78 -7.14
C TYR A 195 -11.92 1.30 -7.52
N SER A 196 -13.13 0.86 -7.88
CA SER A 196 -13.36 -0.36 -8.63
C SER A 196 -13.10 -0.11 -10.12
N ARG A 197 -13.05 -1.18 -10.91
CA ARG A 197 -13.01 -1.11 -12.38
C ARG A 197 -14.17 -0.30 -12.94
N ASP A 198 -15.36 -0.44 -12.40
CA ASP A 198 -16.58 0.18 -12.91
C ASP A 198 -16.63 1.69 -12.68
N ALA A 199 -15.78 2.22 -11.79
CA ALA A 199 -15.63 3.66 -11.55
C ALA A 199 -14.78 4.39 -12.61
N LEU A 200 -14.16 3.67 -13.53
CA LEU A 200 -13.19 4.19 -14.46
C LEU A 200 -13.64 3.91 -15.91
N GLU A 201 -13.60 4.93 -16.77
CA GLU A 201 -13.84 4.75 -18.22
C GLU A 201 -12.82 3.80 -18.85
N VAL A 202 -11.55 3.93 -18.42
CA VAL A 202 -10.44 3.11 -18.89
C VAL A 202 -9.55 2.76 -17.70
N MET A 203 -9.19 1.49 -17.60
CA MET A 203 -8.21 1.06 -16.60
C MET A 203 -6.85 1.70 -16.91
N PRO A 204 -6.27 2.45 -15.95
CA PRO A 204 -5.01 3.17 -16.18
C PRO A 204 -3.80 2.24 -16.29
N VAL A 205 -3.96 0.97 -15.91
CA VAL A 205 -2.95 -0.07 -16.01
C VAL A 205 -3.50 -1.16 -16.93
N PRO A 206 -3.27 -1.09 -18.23
CA PRO A 206 -3.69 -2.11 -19.17
C PRO A 206 -2.88 -3.41 -18.99
N GLY A 207 -3.45 -4.52 -19.42
CA GLY A 207 -2.84 -5.83 -19.37
C GLY A 207 -3.16 -6.61 -18.10
N GLU A 208 -2.69 -7.85 -18.08
CA GLU A 208 -2.91 -8.75 -16.96
C GLU A 208 -1.84 -8.53 -15.88
N LYS A 209 -2.30 -8.37 -14.66
CA LYS A 209 -1.49 -8.51 -13.45
C LYS A 209 -2.04 -9.67 -12.61
N THR A 210 -1.19 -10.30 -11.85
CA THR A 210 -1.55 -11.46 -11.03
C THR A 210 -2.64 -11.14 -10.01
N PHE A 211 -2.66 -9.90 -9.50
CA PHE A 211 -3.55 -9.47 -8.42
C PHE A 211 -4.42 -8.28 -8.82
N PRO A 212 -5.57 -8.09 -8.15
CA PRO A 212 -6.54 -7.06 -8.52
C PRO A 212 -6.13 -5.64 -8.16
N LEU A 213 -5.25 -5.39 -7.19
CA LEU A 213 -4.72 -4.05 -6.94
C LEU A 213 -3.78 -3.68 -8.10
N ARG A 214 -4.24 -2.79 -8.97
CA ARG A 214 -3.57 -2.44 -10.22
C ARG A 214 -2.64 -1.26 -10.09
N ALA A 215 -3.09 -0.24 -9.37
CA ALA A 215 -2.33 0.99 -9.24
C ALA A 215 -2.54 1.67 -7.90
N ILE A 216 -1.51 2.39 -7.49
CA ILE A 216 -1.54 3.37 -6.41
C ILE A 216 -1.29 4.73 -7.02
N VAL A 217 -2.17 5.69 -6.76
CA VAL A 217 -2.06 7.05 -7.30
C VAL A 217 -1.42 7.94 -6.25
N VAL A 218 -0.29 8.52 -6.62
CA VAL A 218 0.47 9.48 -5.83
C VAL A 218 0.28 10.86 -6.41
N GLU A 219 -0.05 11.82 -5.58
CA GLU A 219 -0.14 13.22 -5.97
C GLU A 219 1.24 13.88 -5.94
N ALA A 220 1.56 14.64 -7.00
CA ALA A 220 2.82 15.38 -7.08
C ALA A 220 2.69 16.65 -7.93
N ASP A 221 3.39 17.69 -7.51
CA ASP A 221 3.37 19.00 -8.19
C ASP A 221 4.02 18.95 -9.58
N ARG A 222 4.96 18.02 -9.81
CA ARG A 222 5.80 17.96 -11.02
C ARG A 222 5.74 16.58 -11.68
N ILE A 223 4.81 16.39 -12.62
CA ILE A 223 4.77 15.17 -13.43
C ILE A 223 5.94 15.10 -14.41
N ASP A 224 6.38 16.23 -14.93
CA ASP A 224 7.39 16.29 -16.00
C ASP A 224 8.78 15.80 -15.52
N SER A 225 9.11 16.02 -14.25
CA SER A 225 10.37 15.51 -13.66
C SER A 225 10.42 13.99 -13.54
N PHE A 226 9.28 13.31 -13.56
CA PHE A 226 9.22 11.85 -13.60
C PHE A 226 9.56 11.30 -14.99
N ALA A 227 9.11 11.99 -16.06
CA ALA A 227 9.38 11.58 -17.43
C ALA A 227 10.86 11.66 -17.79
N GLU A 228 11.60 12.60 -17.21
CA GLU A 228 13.03 12.80 -17.49
C GLU A 228 13.93 11.78 -16.77
N GLY A 229 13.53 11.30 -15.59
CA GLY A 229 14.32 10.38 -14.76
C GLY A 229 14.10 8.89 -15.03
N TRP A 230 13.01 8.55 -15.70
CA TRP A 230 12.57 7.16 -15.86
C TRP A 230 12.43 6.77 -17.35
N LYS A 231 13.28 5.88 -17.82
CA LYS A 231 13.29 5.44 -19.24
C LYS A 231 12.01 4.71 -19.70
N GLU A 232 11.22 4.22 -18.76
CA GLU A 232 9.99 3.45 -19.02
C GLU A 232 8.73 4.16 -18.53
N THR A 233 8.79 5.49 -18.35
CA THR A 233 7.60 6.26 -17.98
C THR A 233 6.62 6.32 -19.15
N GLU A 234 5.45 5.79 -18.92
CA GLU A 234 4.32 5.88 -19.85
C GLU A 234 3.35 6.93 -19.34
N ILE A 235 2.86 7.79 -20.23
CA ILE A 235 1.75 8.69 -19.87
C ILE A 235 0.45 7.95 -20.14
N VAL A 236 -0.34 7.78 -19.09
CA VAL A 236 -1.66 7.13 -19.11
C VAL A 236 -2.75 8.12 -18.75
N SER A 237 -3.99 7.78 -19.05
CA SER A 237 -5.15 8.54 -18.59
C SER A 237 -5.63 7.99 -17.26
N PHE A 238 -5.75 8.84 -16.26
CA PHE A 238 -6.43 8.54 -15.00
C PHE A 238 -7.51 9.59 -14.75
N ARG A 239 -8.79 9.18 -14.78
CA ARG A 239 -9.97 10.05 -14.65
C ARG A 239 -9.90 11.23 -15.61
N SER A 240 -9.64 10.96 -16.88
CA SER A 240 -9.51 11.94 -17.97
C SER A 240 -8.37 12.97 -17.79
N ARG A 241 -7.43 12.70 -16.88
CA ARG A 241 -6.22 13.51 -16.68
C ARG A 241 -4.97 12.70 -17.00
N PRO A 242 -3.89 13.31 -17.49
CA PRO A 242 -2.63 12.63 -17.69
C PRO A 242 -2.00 12.27 -16.33
N ALA A 243 -1.47 11.06 -16.25
CA ALA A 243 -0.67 10.59 -15.14
C ALA A 243 0.58 9.87 -15.66
N ALA A 244 1.71 10.06 -14.99
CA ALA A 244 2.93 9.33 -15.28
C ALA A 244 2.86 7.95 -14.61
N ARG A 245 2.97 6.89 -15.42
CA ARG A 245 2.95 5.51 -14.93
C ARG A 245 4.35 4.99 -14.74
N ILE A 246 4.66 4.57 -13.53
CA ILE A 246 5.85 3.81 -13.18
C ILE A 246 5.45 2.35 -13.11
N ARG A 247 5.90 1.58 -14.10
CA ARG A 247 5.66 0.14 -14.12
C ARG A 247 6.48 -0.52 -13.04
N THR A 248 5.85 -1.45 -12.33
CA THR A 248 6.54 -2.35 -11.43
C THR A 248 6.68 -3.74 -12.07
N ASN A 249 6.32 -4.80 -11.38
CA ASN A 249 6.30 -6.17 -11.87
C ASN A 249 4.85 -6.71 -11.89
N ASP A 250 4.68 -7.93 -12.40
CA ASP A 250 3.35 -8.54 -12.52
C ASP A 250 2.75 -8.96 -11.17
N LEU A 251 3.58 -9.06 -10.12
CA LEU A 251 3.16 -9.42 -8.76
C LEU A 251 2.72 -8.21 -7.92
N SER A 252 2.87 -6.99 -8.44
CA SER A 252 2.57 -5.78 -7.69
C SER A 252 1.81 -4.75 -8.52
N TRP A 253 1.36 -3.72 -7.83
CA TRP A 253 0.70 -2.56 -8.39
C TRP A 253 1.70 -1.60 -9.06
N ASP A 254 1.24 -0.82 -10.02
CA ASP A 254 2.03 0.27 -10.57
C ASP A 254 1.81 1.57 -9.79
N ILE A 255 2.79 2.47 -9.84
CA ILE A 255 2.65 3.81 -9.29
C ILE A 255 2.20 4.74 -10.41
N LEU A 256 1.08 5.43 -10.19
CA LEU A 256 0.62 6.50 -11.04
C LEU A 256 0.90 7.83 -10.33
N VAL A 257 1.60 8.72 -11.00
CA VAL A 257 1.85 10.06 -10.49
C VAL A 257 0.97 11.04 -11.22
N ALA A 258 0.07 11.66 -10.49
CA ALA A 258 -0.90 12.61 -11.03
C ALA A 258 -0.73 14.00 -10.42
N ARG A 259 -1.14 15.04 -11.15
CA ARG A 259 -1.27 16.40 -10.60
C ARG A 259 -2.51 16.50 -9.72
N PRO A 260 -2.48 17.37 -8.70
CA PRO A 260 -3.63 17.70 -7.85
C PRO A 260 -4.90 18.06 -8.61
#